data_552df55fe5371926448347e8c62ced49
#
_entry.id   552df55fe5371926448347e8c62ced49
#
_cell.length_a   1.000
_cell.length_b   1.000
_cell.length_c   1.000
_cell.angle_alpha   90.00
_cell.angle_beta   90.00
_cell.angle_gamma   90.00
#
_symmetry.space_group_name_H-M   'P 1'
#
loop_
_entity.id
_entity.type
_entity.pdbx_description
1 polymer ?
#
loop_
_entity_poly.entity_id
_entity_poly.type
_entity_poly.pdbx_seq_one_letter_code
_entity_poly.pdbx_strand_id
1 'polypeptide(L)'
;MPHSVVSVNAFLEDRDGPRDECGVFGLYAPEHDVARLSYFALYALQHRGQESAGIATSHNGHIMAMRDQGLVNQVFDEQKLRALQGEMAVGHVRYSTTGANSWEN
;
A
#
# COMPACT_ATOMS: atom_id res chain seq x y z
N MET A 1 16.83 -16.72 4.07
CA MET A 1 16.47 -16.34 4.01
C MET A 1 15.82 -15.46 3.73
N PRO A 2 15.68 -14.77 3.72
CA PRO A 2 14.89 -13.93 3.69
C PRO A 2 14.25 -13.67 2.73
N HIS A 3 13.68 -13.32 2.63
CA HIS A 3 12.84 -13.41 1.90
C HIS A 3 12.13 -12.34 1.58
N SER A 4 12.46 -11.27 1.74
CA SER A 4 11.72 -10.20 1.50
C SER A 4 11.92 -9.72 0.15
N VAL A 5 10.95 -9.40 -0.56
CA VAL A 5 11.05 -8.92 -1.83
C VAL A 5 10.36 -7.62 -1.93
N VAL A 6 10.97 -6.61 -2.34
CA VAL A 6 10.36 -5.34 -2.43
C VAL A 6 10.53 -4.80 -3.81
N SER A 7 9.49 -4.38 -4.44
CA SER A 7 9.56 -3.96 -5.75
C SER A 7 8.80 -2.72 -6.00
N VAL A 8 9.18 -1.65 -5.44
CA VAL A 8 8.48 -0.44 -5.53
C VAL A 8 8.92 0.41 -6.67
N ASN A 9 10.18 0.48 -6.88
CA ASN A 9 10.68 1.34 -7.83
C ASN A 9 10.29 1.14 -9.20
N ALA A 10 10.06 -0.07 -9.57
CA ALA A 10 9.74 -0.35 -10.90
C ALA A 10 8.49 0.33 -11.32
N PHE A 11 7.61 0.56 -10.40
CA PHE A 11 6.41 1.22 -10.72
C PHE A 11 6.57 2.69 -10.73
N LEU A 12 7.35 3.23 -9.88
CA LEU A 12 7.45 4.64 -9.79
C LEU A 12 8.26 5.25 -10.88
N GLU A 13 9.23 4.55 -11.38
CA GLU A 13 10.02 5.09 -12.35
C GLU A 13 9.44 5.16 -13.68
N ASP A 14 8.40 4.48 -13.92
CA ASP A 14 7.81 4.54 -15.13
C ASP A 14 7.00 5.71 -15.38
N ARG A 15 6.77 6.53 -14.43
CA ARG A 15 5.88 7.56 -14.58
C ARG A 15 6.44 8.66 -15.34
N ASP A 16 5.86 9.11 -16.28
CA ASP A 16 6.33 10.21 -16.91
C ASP A 16 5.23 11.03 -17.26
N GLY A 17 4.84 11.92 -16.82
CA GLY A 17 3.78 12.77 -17.11
C GLY A 17 2.82 12.92 -16.06
N PRO A 18 1.98 13.86 -16.08
CA PRO A 18 1.05 14.10 -15.05
C PRO A 18 -0.09 13.23 -15.19
N ARG A 19 -0.39 12.47 -14.29
CA ARG A 19 -1.52 11.63 -14.30
C ARG A 19 -1.67 11.11 -12.96
N ASP A 20 -2.65 10.32 -12.72
CA ASP A 20 -2.82 9.73 -11.44
C ASP A 20 -1.65 8.88 -11.17
N GLU A 21 -1.18 8.90 -9.99
CA GLU A 21 -0.07 8.12 -9.64
C GLU A 21 -0.42 7.17 -8.58
N CYS A 22 0.22 6.05 -8.56
CA CYS A 22 0.01 5.06 -7.55
C CYS A 22 1.33 4.53 -7.08
N GLY A 23 1.46 4.28 -5.83
CA GLY A 23 2.61 3.59 -5.30
C GLY A 23 2.18 2.19 -4.96
N VAL A 24 2.94 1.21 -5.38
CA VAL A 24 2.62 -0.18 -5.13
C VAL A 24 3.79 -0.86 -4.48
N PHE A 25 3.53 -1.70 -3.51
CA PHE A 25 4.57 -2.34 -2.75
C PHE A 25 4.22 -3.79 -2.54
N GLY A 26 5.13 -4.69 -2.73
CA GLY A 26 4.92 -6.10 -2.49
C GLY A 26 5.97 -6.64 -1.56
N LEU A 27 5.59 -7.57 -0.71
CA LEU A 27 6.48 -8.08 0.30
C LEU A 27 6.19 -9.54 0.60
N TYR A 28 7.20 -10.35 0.68
CA TYR A 28 7.05 -11.71 1.16
C TYR A 28 7.99 -11.87 2.32
N ALA A 29 7.48 -12.08 3.50
CA ALA A 29 8.32 -12.21 4.69
C ALA A 29 7.61 -13.09 5.69
N PRO A 30 7.77 -14.37 5.63
CA PRO A 30 7.06 -15.30 6.39
C PRO A 30 7.37 -15.19 7.83
N GLU A 31 7.64 -14.84 8.57
CA GLU A 31 7.82 -14.79 9.98
C GLU A 31 7.83 -13.38 10.45
N HIS A 32 7.26 -12.49 9.68
CA HIS A 32 7.23 -11.11 10.08
C HIS A 32 5.81 -10.58 9.98
N ASP A 33 5.58 -9.46 10.55
CA ASP A 33 4.29 -8.81 10.51
C ASP A 33 4.21 -8.07 9.18
N VAL A 34 3.74 -8.74 8.15
CA VAL A 34 3.78 -8.19 6.80
C VAL A 34 2.86 -6.99 6.64
N ALA A 35 1.77 -6.96 7.40
CA ALA A 35 0.90 -5.81 7.29
C ALA A 35 1.56 -4.57 7.86
N ARG A 36 2.25 -4.72 8.98
CA ARG A 36 2.90 -3.58 9.58
C ARG A 36 4.07 -3.10 8.72
N LEU A 37 4.81 -4.03 8.13
CA LEU A 37 5.88 -3.63 7.24
C LEU A 37 5.32 -2.92 6.01
N SER A 38 4.19 -3.39 5.53
CA SER A 38 3.57 -2.75 4.40
C SER A 38 3.08 -1.37 4.75
N TYR A 39 2.56 -1.23 5.95
CA TYR A 39 2.09 0.06 6.41
C TYR A 39 3.24 1.07 6.40
N PHE A 40 4.39 0.69 6.91
CA PHE A 40 5.50 1.61 6.93
C PHE A 40 5.99 1.94 5.53
N ALA A 41 5.96 0.97 4.63
CA ALA A 41 6.37 1.23 3.26
C ALA A 41 5.39 2.18 2.58
N LEU A 42 4.11 2.00 2.82
CA LEU A 42 3.14 2.87 2.22
C LEU A 42 3.23 4.27 2.79
N TYR A 43 3.51 4.33 4.09
CA TYR A 43 3.64 5.62 4.71
C TYR A 43 4.81 6.38 4.09
N ALA A 44 5.86 5.69 3.73
CA ALA A 44 6.99 6.33 3.09
C ALA A 44 6.64 6.78 1.68
N LEU A 45 5.66 6.15 1.04
CA LEU A 45 5.27 6.56 -0.28
C LEU A 45 4.19 7.63 -0.26
N GLN A 46 3.64 7.88 0.90
CA GLN A 46 2.57 8.82 1.02
C GLN A 46 3.05 10.24 0.82
N HIS A 47 2.34 11.04 0.10
CA HIS A 47 2.69 12.42 0.04
C HIS A 47 1.45 13.20 -0.42
N ARG A 48 1.59 14.48 -0.65
CA ARG A 48 0.49 15.32 -0.91
C ARG A 48 -0.34 14.80 -2.03
N GLY A 49 -1.57 14.80 -1.94
CA GLY A 49 -2.46 14.29 -2.93
C GLY A 49 -2.86 12.85 -2.79
N GLN A 50 -2.35 12.15 -1.81
CA GLN A 50 -2.69 10.77 -1.59
C GLN A 50 -4.15 10.69 -1.18
N GLU A 51 -4.90 9.80 -1.81
CA GLU A 51 -6.33 9.73 -1.62
C GLU A 51 -6.83 8.46 -1.04
N SER A 52 -6.16 7.38 -1.24
CA SER A 52 -6.62 6.11 -0.69
C SER A 52 -5.45 5.21 -0.45
N ALA A 53 -5.65 4.21 0.34
CA ALA A 53 -4.60 3.26 0.68
C ALA A 53 -5.21 1.90 0.90
N GLY A 54 -4.49 0.87 0.60
CA GLY A 54 -4.96 -0.49 0.79
C GLY A 54 -3.84 -1.44 1.06
N ILE A 55 -4.12 -2.48 1.81
CA ILE A 55 -3.18 -3.56 2.07
C ILE A 55 -3.96 -4.86 1.96
N ALA A 56 -3.40 -5.80 1.23
CA ALA A 56 -3.95 -7.14 1.15
C ALA A 56 -2.89 -8.12 1.61
N THR A 57 -3.26 -9.09 2.39
CA THR A 57 -2.31 -10.09 2.85
C THR A 57 -2.80 -11.47 2.47
N SER A 58 -1.90 -12.41 2.40
CA SER A 58 -2.23 -13.77 2.07
C SER A 58 -1.68 -14.69 3.14
N HIS A 59 -2.53 -15.55 3.65
CA HIS A 59 -2.13 -16.48 4.70
C HIS A 59 -2.84 -17.80 4.48
N ASN A 60 -2.11 -18.87 4.29
CA ASN A 60 -2.67 -20.19 4.13
C ASN A 60 -3.71 -20.23 3.02
N GLY A 61 -3.47 -19.58 1.95
CA GLY A 61 -4.38 -19.60 0.84
C GLY A 61 -5.55 -18.66 0.96
N HIS A 62 -5.63 -17.93 2.05
CA HIS A 62 -6.70 -16.97 2.24
C HIS A 62 -6.19 -15.56 2.07
N ILE A 63 -6.97 -14.71 1.43
CA ILE A 63 -6.57 -13.35 1.22
C ILE A 63 -7.49 -12.45 2.00
N MET A 64 -6.90 -11.50 2.72
CA MET A 64 -7.64 -10.50 3.42
C MET A 64 -7.20 -9.15 2.91
N ALA A 65 -8.10 -8.26 2.72
CA ALA A 65 -7.76 -6.95 2.20
C ALA A 65 -8.56 -5.86 2.87
N MET A 66 -7.94 -4.74 3.10
CA MET A 66 -8.61 -3.58 3.62
C MET A 66 -8.17 -2.39 2.85
N ARG A 67 -9.10 -1.53 2.48
CA ARG A 67 -8.71 -0.30 1.85
C ARG A 67 -9.78 0.73 2.07
N ASP A 68 -9.41 1.96 2.03
CA ASP A 68 -10.34 3.02 2.24
C ASP A 68 -9.75 4.31 1.72
N GLN A 69 -10.53 5.34 1.70
CA GLN A 69 -10.06 6.62 1.29
C GLN A 69 -9.42 7.30 2.47
N GLY A 70 -8.41 8.06 2.22
CA GLY A 70 -7.71 8.75 3.28
C GLY A 70 -6.22 8.50 3.23
N LEU A 71 -5.51 9.12 4.12
CA LEU A 71 -4.08 8.93 4.20
C LEU A 71 -3.78 7.59 4.84
N VAL A 72 -2.63 7.08 4.60
CA VAL A 72 -2.24 5.77 5.12
C VAL A 72 -2.49 5.68 6.61
N ASN A 73 -2.11 6.69 7.34
CA ASN A 73 -2.26 6.64 8.79
C ASN A 73 -3.69 6.93 9.21
N GLN A 74 -4.57 7.29 8.30
CA GLN A 74 -5.95 7.43 8.64
C GLN A 74 -6.69 6.14 8.29
N VAL A 75 -6.27 5.45 7.27
CA VAL A 75 -6.93 4.24 6.85
C VAL A 75 -6.57 3.09 7.76
N PHE A 76 -5.34 3.02 8.25
CA PHE A 76 -4.87 1.90 9.03
C PHE A 76 -4.54 2.28 10.46
N ASP A 77 -4.90 1.46 11.38
CA ASP A 77 -4.54 1.65 12.76
C ASP A 77 -4.10 0.31 13.31
N GLU A 78 -3.76 0.27 14.54
CA GLU A 78 -3.21 -0.94 15.13
C GLU A 78 -4.17 -2.10 15.04
N GLN A 79 -5.43 -1.86 15.25
CA GLN A 79 -6.38 -2.90 15.23
C GLN A 79 -6.53 -3.48 13.84
N LYS A 80 -6.55 -2.67 12.82
CA LYS A 80 -6.67 -3.16 11.49
C LYS A 80 -5.43 -3.91 11.07
N LEU A 81 -4.27 -3.43 11.46
CA LEU A 81 -3.05 -4.10 11.10
C LEU A 81 -2.97 -5.46 11.76
N ARG A 82 -3.49 -5.60 12.96
CA ARG A 82 -3.46 -6.89 13.59
C ARG A 82 -4.38 -7.86 12.92
N ALA A 83 -5.42 -7.40 12.28
CA ALA A 83 -6.33 -8.28 11.61
C ALA A 83 -5.76 -8.79 10.29
N LEU A 84 -4.79 -8.11 9.72
CA LEU A 84 -4.24 -8.51 8.45
C LEU A 84 -3.02 -9.35 8.68
N GLN A 85 -3.15 -10.64 8.59
CA GLN A 85 -2.05 -11.53 8.87
C GLN A 85 -1.64 -12.28 7.63
N GLY A 86 -0.43 -12.70 7.53
CA GLY A 86 0.04 -13.48 6.42
C GLY A 86 1.51 -13.45 6.22
N GLU A 87 1.98 -14.15 5.21
CA GLU A 87 3.37 -14.18 4.87
C GLU A 87 3.66 -13.28 3.70
N MET A 88 2.65 -12.83 3.00
CA MET A 88 2.82 -11.96 1.87
C MET A 88 1.88 -10.82 1.99
N ALA A 89 2.25 -9.68 1.49
CA ALA A 89 1.38 -8.53 1.46
C ALA A 89 1.61 -7.71 0.21
N VAL A 90 0.56 -7.06 -0.24
CA VAL A 90 0.67 -6.10 -1.31
C VAL A 90 -0.03 -4.85 -0.80
N GLY A 91 0.60 -3.73 -0.95
CA GLY A 91 -0.01 -2.50 -0.53
C GLY A 91 0.00 -1.48 -1.64
N HIS A 92 -0.90 -0.55 -1.57
CA HIS A 92 -0.89 0.53 -2.55
C HIS A 92 -1.42 1.80 -1.96
N VAL A 93 -0.99 2.90 -2.52
CA VAL A 93 -1.56 4.19 -2.25
C VAL A 93 -1.90 4.79 -3.58
N ARG A 94 -2.97 5.54 -3.64
CA ARG A 94 -3.36 6.19 -4.86
C ARG A 94 -3.43 7.66 -4.62
N TYR A 95 -2.90 8.46 -5.50
CA TYR A 95 -3.01 9.86 -5.36
C TYR A 95 -3.12 10.52 -6.73
N SER A 96 -3.64 11.69 -6.77
CA SER A 96 -3.84 12.39 -7.96
C SER A 96 -2.84 13.45 -8.13
N THR A 97 -2.34 13.64 -9.29
CA THR A 97 -1.40 14.69 -9.52
C THR A 97 -2.11 15.94 -9.88
N THR A 98 -3.39 15.92 -10.19
CA THR A 98 -4.08 17.12 -10.46
C THR A 98 -5.18 17.14 -9.56
N GLY A 99 -5.34 18.09 -8.81
CA GLY A 99 -6.37 18.12 -7.88
C GLY A 99 -7.68 18.10 -8.50
N ALA A 100 -7.78 18.36 -9.69
CA ALA A 100 -9.00 18.44 -10.28
C ALA A 100 -9.64 17.18 -10.49
N ASN A 101 -8.96 16.14 -10.52
CA ASN A 101 -9.55 15.00 -10.78
C ASN A 101 -10.47 14.57 -9.86
N SER A 102 -10.25 14.85 -8.68
CA SER A 102 -11.02 14.28 -7.72
C SER A 102 -12.40 14.68 -7.81
N TRP A 103 -12.74 15.84 -8.19
CA TRP A 103 -14.05 16.19 -8.08
C TRP A 103 -14.78 15.82 -9.24
N GLU A 104 -14.17 15.42 -10.18
CA GLU A 104 -14.89 15.05 -11.18
C GLU A 104 -15.36 13.83 -11.03
N ASN A 105 -14.86 13.16 -10.26
CA ASN A 105 -15.27 11.94 -10.08
C ASN A 105 -16.15 11.74 -9.25
#